data_7b263e61b4646a1bfde63e0bd7f61096
#
_entry.id   7b263e61b4646a1bfde63e0bd7f61096
#
_cell.length_a   1.000
_cell.length_b   1.000
_cell.length_c   1.000
_cell.angle_alpha   90.00
_cell.angle_beta   90.00
_cell.angle_gamma   90.00
#
_symmetry.space_group_name_H-M   'P 1'
#
loop_
_entity.id
_entity.type
_entity.pdbx_description
1 polymer ?
#
loop_
_entity_poly.entity_id
_entity_poly.type
_entity_poly.pdbx_seq_one_letter_code
_entity_poly.pdbx_strand_id
1 'polypeptide(L)'
;MAVGKWISELKATTPVADAARHVLTVRLEVVRDYLPLALQQADNDPEHVHQLRVGTRRARAALNIFACCLPSKVYKGARKHLSNIRQVAGEARDWDVFLASLTQWAREHGRKLWPGLDCLVGYVVAKREAAQLQLEAAGKNYPFAFERFLAETVAAVHKPNDPCLRTLVDLALPQLTGLLRELEEAASFDLEGYEHLHQIRILGKRLRYAMEVFVDCFAPAFGAELYPAVEAMQEILGNANDSFVACRRLEALSARLQALAPVDWKRHRPGLEGLLQYHQSRLPQERERFQEWWARWCQSGGEAAFSALLEKAGEPSVEVPPPQIACPSGRICHRPCSKRRETPWPASYPLGRQLPEAGGRRSPDGARICR
;
A
#
# COMPACT_ATOMS: atom_id res chain seq x y z
N MET A 1 7.69 1.86 -8.19
CA MET A 1 6.22 1.60 -8.33
C MET A 1 5.86 0.40 -7.49
N ALA A 2 4.70 0.39 -6.82
CA ALA A 2 4.27 -0.77 -6.03
C ALA A 2 4.05 -1.97 -6.96
N VAL A 3 4.69 -3.10 -6.64
CA VAL A 3 4.61 -4.34 -7.41
C VAL A 3 3.16 -4.82 -7.50
N GLY A 4 2.75 -5.26 -8.68
CA GLY A 4 1.39 -5.76 -8.93
C GLY A 4 0.29 -4.68 -8.77
N LYS A 5 0.55 -3.40 -9.08
CA LYS A 5 -0.48 -2.35 -9.05
C LYS A 5 -1.59 -2.64 -10.06
N TRP A 6 -1.22 -2.88 -11.30
CA TRP A 6 -2.14 -3.20 -12.39
C TRP A 6 -2.18 -4.71 -12.65
N ILE A 7 -3.32 -5.21 -13.07
CA ILE A 7 -3.50 -6.59 -13.51
C ILE A 7 -3.57 -6.57 -15.05
N SER A 8 -2.60 -7.14 -15.71
CA SER A 8 -2.58 -7.30 -17.16
C SER A 8 -3.45 -8.48 -17.63
N GLU A 9 -3.68 -8.55 -18.94
CA GLU A 9 -4.33 -9.69 -19.61
C GLU A 9 -5.82 -9.87 -19.31
N LEU A 10 -6.48 -8.91 -18.69
CA LEU A 10 -7.92 -8.90 -18.49
C LEU A 10 -8.60 -8.06 -19.57
N LYS A 11 -9.83 -8.46 -19.95
CA LYS A 11 -10.71 -7.71 -20.85
C LYS A 11 -12.10 -7.61 -20.24
N ALA A 12 -12.86 -6.62 -20.64
CA ALA A 12 -14.26 -6.47 -20.24
C ALA A 12 -15.08 -7.76 -20.42
N THR A 13 -14.79 -8.50 -21.51
CA THR A 13 -15.46 -9.77 -21.88
C THR A 13 -14.87 -11.01 -21.20
N THR A 14 -13.80 -10.90 -20.40
CA THR A 14 -13.22 -12.05 -19.69
C THR A 14 -14.27 -12.66 -18.75
N PRO A 15 -14.49 -14.01 -18.79
CA PRO A 15 -15.41 -14.67 -17.86
C PRO A 15 -15.01 -14.38 -16.40
N VAL A 16 -16.01 -14.07 -15.54
CA VAL A 16 -15.76 -13.66 -14.14
C VAL A 16 -14.91 -14.68 -13.37
N ALA A 17 -15.14 -15.98 -13.57
CA ALA A 17 -14.37 -17.04 -12.89
C ALA A 17 -12.90 -17.07 -13.34
N ASP A 18 -12.62 -16.81 -14.61
CA ASP A 18 -11.27 -16.81 -15.15
C ASP A 18 -10.53 -15.55 -14.70
N ALA A 19 -11.20 -14.40 -14.70
CA ALA A 19 -10.68 -13.18 -14.09
C ALA A 19 -10.40 -13.35 -12.60
N ALA A 20 -11.29 -14.02 -11.86
CA ALA A 20 -11.10 -14.32 -10.44
C ALA A 20 -9.83 -15.15 -10.20
N ARG A 21 -9.62 -16.24 -10.98
CA ARG A 21 -8.41 -17.08 -10.86
C ARG A 21 -7.17 -16.25 -11.15
N HIS A 22 -7.15 -15.51 -12.25
CA HIS A 22 -6.01 -14.69 -12.64
C HIS A 22 -5.66 -13.64 -11.59
N VAL A 23 -6.64 -12.81 -11.19
CA VAL A 23 -6.42 -11.72 -10.21
C VAL A 23 -6.01 -12.27 -8.85
N LEU A 24 -6.67 -13.33 -8.36
CA LEU A 24 -6.32 -13.92 -7.07
C LEU A 24 -4.92 -14.52 -7.09
N THR A 25 -4.52 -15.19 -8.19
CA THR A 25 -3.16 -15.70 -8.35
C THR A 25 -2.15 -14.57 -8.26
N VAL A 26 -2.25 -13.55 -9.12
CA VAL A 26 -1.29 -12.42 -9.15
C VAL A 26 -1.21 -11.70 -7.79
N ARG A 27 -2.35 -11.47 -7.14
CA ARG A 27 -2.40 -10.75 -5.85
C ARG A 27 -1.84 -11.58 -4.69
N LEU A 28 -2.06 -12.88 -4.69
CA LEU A 28 -1.55 -13.78 -3.64
C LEU A 28 -0.07 -14.09 -3.85
N GLU A 29 0.41 -14.16 -5.09
CA GLU A 29 1.84 -14.32 -5.40
C GLU A 29 2.66 -13.15 -4.88
N VAL A 30 2.20 -11.91 -5.00
CA VAL A 30 2.88 -10.76 -4.37
C VAL A 30 3.01 -10.94 -2.86
N VAL A 31 2.00 -11.48 -2.20
CA VAL A 31 2.07 -11.75 -0.74
C VAL A 31 3.06 -12.89 -0.47
N ARG A 32 3.03 -13.98 -1.26
CA ARG A 32 3.97 -15.11 -1.17
C ARG A 32 5.42 -14.65 -1.27
N ASP A 33 5.71 -13.79 -2.25
CA ASP A 33 7.08 -13.37 -2.57
C ASP A 33 7.64 -12.41 -1.52
N TYR A 34 6.80 -11.48 -1.01
CA TYR A 34 7.25 -10.52 0.01
C TYR A 34 7.18 -11.03 1.44
N LEU A 35 6.47 -12.11 1.71
CA LEU A 35 6.36 -12.66 3.06
C LEU A 35 7.73 -13.10 3.64
N PRO A 36 8.55 -13.94 2.96
CA PRO A 36 9.86 -14.30 3.46
C PRO A 36 10.83 -13.12 3.54
N LEU A 37 10.76 -12.16 2.60
CA LEU A 37 11.59 -10.96 2.62
C LEU A 37 11.27 -10.07 3.83
N ALA A 38 10.00 -9.86 4.13
CA ALA A 38 9.57 -9.10 5.30
C ALA A 38 9.89 -9.78 6.63
N LEU A 39 10.01 -11.12 6.65
CA LEU A 39 10.37 -11.87 7.84
C LEU A 39 11.89 -11.91 8.10
N GLN A 40 12.71 -11.92 7.04
CA GLN A 40 14.14 -12.22 7.16
C GLN A 40 15.05 -11.05 6.79
N GLN A 41 14.55 -10.06 6.06
CA GLN A 41 15.33 -8.97 5.49
C GLN A 41 14.75 -7.58 5.76
N ALA A 42 13.84 -7.45 6.71
CA ALA A 42 13.18 -6.18 7.02
C ALA A 42 14.17 -5.11 7.56
N ASP A 43 15.26 -5.52 8.19
CA ASP A 43 16.30 -4.61 8.68
C ASP A 43 17.19 -4.08 7.57
N ASN A 44 17.32 -4.85 6.46
CA ASN A 44 18.06 -4.42 5.29
C ASN A 44 17.26 -3.43 4.44
N ASP A 45 15.95 -3.66 4.32
CA ASP A 45 15.04 -2.80 3.57
C ASP A 45 13.62 -2.83 4.16
N PRO A 46 13.16 -1.75 4.82
CA PRO A 46 11.80 -1.64 5.36
C PRO A 46 10.73 -1.67 4.26
N GLU A 47 11.11 -1.52 2.98
CA GLU A 47 10.20 -1.63 1.85
C GLU A 47 9.60 -3.03 1.73
N HIS A 48 10.28 -4.09 2.18
CA HIS A 48 9.74 -5.44 2.19
C HIS A 48 8.46 -5.56 3.04
N VAL A 49 8.46 -4.97 4.23
CA VAL A 49 7.26 -4.91 5.10
C VAL A 49 6.16 -4.05 4.47
N HIS A 50 6.55 -2.94 3.82
CA HIS A 50 5.62 -2.09 3.10
C HIS A 50 4.92 -2.84 1.96
N GLN A 51 5.66 -3.52 1.10
CA GLN A 51 5.13 -4.28 -0.04
C GLN A 51 4.27 -5.46 0.43
N LEU A 52 4.67 -6.19 1.46
CA LEU A 52 3.83 -7.22 2.08
C LEU A 52 2.49 -6.65 2.55
N ARG A 53 2.49 -5.50 3.21
CA ARG A 53 1.27 -4.82 3.68
C ARG A 53 0.39 -4.34 2.53
N VAL A 54 0.97 -3.79 1.47
CA VAL A 54 0.24 -3.38 0.26
C VAL A 54 -0.33 -4.60 -0.45
N GLY A 55 0.47 -5.65 -0.64
CA GLY A 55 0.06 -6.92 -1.24
C GLY A 55 -1.12 -7.55 -0.51
N THR A 56 -1.05 -7.68 0.82
CA THR A 56 -2.15 -8.24 1.62
C THR A 56 -3.44 -7.41 1.54
N ARG A 57 -3.35 -6.08 1.43
CA ARG A 57 -4.54 -5.22 1.24
C ARG A 57 -5.17 -5.43 -0.12
N ARG A 58 -4.36 -5.49 -1.20
CA ARG A 58 -4.82 -5.76 -2.56
C ARG A 58 -5.41 -7.16 -2.70
N ALA A 59 -4.77 -8.18 -2.13
CA ALA A 59 -5.29 -9.55 -2.12
C ALA A 59 -6.65 -9.64 -1.40
N ARG A 60 -6.81 -8.95 -0.25
CA ARG A 60 -8.11 -8.88 0.44
C ARG A 60 -9.17 -8.14 -0.36
N ALA A 61 -8.81 -7.08 -1.08
CA ALA A 61 -9.73 -6.38 -1.98
C ALA A 61 -10.18 -7.32 -3.12
N ALA A 62 -9.26 -8.05 -3.73
CA ALA A 62 -9.56 -9.04 -4.76
C ALA A 62 -10.51 -10.15 -4.23
N LEU A 63 -10.25 -10.69 -3.02
CA LEU A 63 -11.18 -11.63 -2.40
C LEU A 63 -12.59 -11.07 -2.20
N ASN A 64 -12.71 -9.78 -1.86
CA ASN A 64 -14.02 -9.15 -1.70
C ASN A 64 -14.71 -8.95 -3.05
N ILE A 65 -13.96 -8.53 -4.09
CA ILE A 65 -14.45 -8.34 -5.46
C ILE A 65 -15.02 -9.65 -6.00
N PHE A 66 -14.28 -10.75 -5.85
CA PHE A 66 -14.64 -12.06 -6.38
C PHE A 66 -15.28 -13.00 -5.34
N ALA A 67 -15.89 -12.44 -4.30
CA ALA A 67 -16.55 -13.24 -3.26
C ALA A 67 -17.66 -14.16 -3.82
N CYS A 68 -18.32 -13.74 -4.91
CA CYS A 68 -19.33 -14.54 -5.61
C CYS A 68 -18.75 -15.78 -6.32
N CYS A 69 -17.43 -15.82 -6.53
CA CYS A 69 -16.74 -16.96 -7.17
C CYS A 69 -16.10 -17.91 -6.16
N LEU A 70 -16.31 -17.74 -4.87
CA LEU A 70 -15.66 -18.53 -3.84
C LEU A 70 -16.67 -19.16 -2.87
N PRO A 71 -16.48 -20.43 -2.48
CA PRO A 71 -17.26 -20.99 -1.39
C PRO A 71 -17.08 -20.15 -0.11
N SER A 72 -18.17 -19.89 0.61
CA SER A 72 -18.17 -19.01 1.80
C SER A 72 -17.12 -19.40 2.85
N LYS A 73 -16.86 -20.70 3.04
CA LYS A 73 -15.83 -21.21 3.96
C LYS A 73 -14.43 -20.81 3.52
N VAL A 74 -14.11 -20.96 2.23
CA VAL A 74 -12.82 -20.60 1.63
C VAL A 74 -12.60 -19.08 1.70
N TYR A 75 -13.60 -18.31 1.27
CA TYR A 75 -13.57 -16.84 1.35
C TYR A 75 -13.31 -16.32 2.77
N LYS A 76 -14.07 -16.81 3.78
CA LYS A 76 -13.88 -16.40 5.17
C LYS A 76 -12.51 -16.80 5.72
N GLY A 77 -12.05 -18.01 5.40
CA GLY A 77 -10.73 -18.52 5.77
C GLY A 77 -9.60 -17.66 5.17
N ALA A 78 -9.67 -17.40 3.86
CA ALA A 78 -8.71 -16.57 3.14
C ALA A 78 -8.65 -15.15 3.69
N ARG A 79 -9.80 -14.51 3.92
CA ARG A 79 -9.87 -13.18 4.54
C ARG A 79 -9.24 -13.14 5.93
N LYS A 80 -9.49 -14.14 6.77
CA LYS A 80 -8.91 -14.24 8.12
C LYS A 80 -7.39 -14.38 8.03
N HIS A 81 -6.90 -15.25 7.16
CA HIS A 81 -5.47 -15.48 6.97
C HIS A 81 -4.73 -14.20 6.56
N LEU A 82 -5.19 -13.54 5.48
CA LEU A 82 -4.61 -12.26 5.04
C LEU A 82 -4.78 -11.14 6.09
N SER A 83 -5.84 -11.17 6.89
CA SER A 83 -6.02 -10.18 7.97
C SER A 83 -4.96 -10.33 9.06
N ASN A 84 -4.61 -11.56 9.43
CA ASN A 84 -3.59 -11.82 10.43
C ASN A 84 -2.21 -11.32 9.95
N ILE A 85 -1.82 -11.66 8.71
CA ILE A 85 -0.56 -11.16 8.12
C ILE A 85 -0.57 -9.61 8.08
N ARG A 86 -1.68 -9.00 7.61
CA ARG A 86 -1.79 -7.55 7.55
C ARG A 86 -1.69 -6.87 8.91
N GLN A 87 -2.21 -7.49 9.95
CA GLN A 87 -2.21 -6.92 11.31
C GLN A 87 -0.77 -6.84 11.84
N VAL A 88 -0.03 -7.94 11.79
CA VAL A 88 1.36 -7.97 12.31
C VAL A 88 2.32 -7.15 11.45
N ALA A 89 2.24 -7.24 10.12
CA ALA A 89 3.02 -6.39 9.22
C ALA A 89 2.61 -4.91 9.32
N GLY A 90 1.35 -4.66 9.69
CA GLY A 90 0.82 -3.32 9.88
C GLY A 90 1.50 -2.59 11.02
N GLU A 91 1.69 -3.25 12.14
CA GLU A 91 2.30 -2.64 13.34
C GLU A 91 3.76 -2.23 13.08
N ALA A 92 4.56 -3.11 12.47
CA ALA A 92 5.93 -2.79 12.09
C ALA A 92 5.98 -1.58 11.14
N ARG A 93 5.19 -1.58 10.07
CA ARG A 93 5.13 -0.48 9.10
C ARG A 93 4.66 0.84 9.71
N ASP A 94 3.71 0.79 10.63
CA ASP A 94 3.20 2.00 11.27
C ASP A 94 4.28 2.69 12.14
N TRP A 95 5.25 1.92 12.67
CA TRP A 95 6.44 2.47 13.32
C TRP A 95 7.47 2.99 12.33
N ASP A 96 7.67 2.35 11.17
CA ASP A 96 8.52 2.88 10.09
C ASP A 96 8.04 4.25 9.61
N VAL A 97 6.73 4.40 9.39
CA VAL A 97 6.12 5.68 8.97
C VAL A 97 6.31 6.75 10.03
N PHE A 98 6.10 6.40 11.31
CA PHE A 98 6.27 7.34 12.41
C PHE A 98 7.74 7.75 12.57
N LEU A 99 8.69 6.83 12.44
CA LEU A 99 10.12 7.13 12.48
C LEU A 99 10.53 8.08 11.34
N ALA A 100 10.03 7.83 10.12
CA ALA A 100 10.30 8.69 8.97
C ALA A 100 9.78 10.12 9.21
N SER A 101 8.56 10.27 9.71
CA SER A 101 7.96 11.57 10.04
C SER A 101 8.75 12.29 11.15
N LEU A 102 9.14 11.58 12.21
CA LEU A 102 9.98 12.10 13.30
C LEU A 102 11.32 12.59 12.78
N THR A 103 11.99 11.79 11.94
CA THR A 103 13.29 12.13 11.38
C THR A 103 13.22 13.36 10.47
N GLN A 104 12.17 13.45 9.65
CA GLN A 104 11.95 14.64 8.82
C GLN A 104 11.74 15.89 9.67
N TRP A 105 10.84 15.82 10.64
CA TRP A 105 10.56 16.94 11.53
C TRP A 105 11.81 17.39 12.32
N ALA A 106 12.62 16.44 12.81
CA ALA A 106 13.83 16.74 13.54
C ALA A 106 14.87 17.52 12.73
N ARG A 107 14.94 17.31 11.41
CA ARG A 107 15.86 18.05 10.52
C ARG A 107 15.49 19.52 10.37
N GLU A 108 14.22 19.85 10.54
CA GLU A 108 13.69 21.19 10.35
C GLU A 108 13.71 22.03 11.66
N HIS A 109 13.97 21.39 12.80
CA HIS A 109 13.85 22.00 14.12
C HIS A 109 15.17 22.00 14.92
N GLY A 110 15.34 23.06 15.72
CA GLY A 110 16.60 23.34 16.40
C GLY A 110 16.97 22.39 17.55
N ARG A 111 18.25 22.41 17.91
CA ARG A 111 18.89 21.52 18.91
C ARG A 111 18.23 21.51 20.32
N LYS A 112 17.51 22.55 20.69
CA LYS A 112 16.79 22.61 21.98
C LYS A 112 15.75 21.50 22.17
N LEU A 113 15.24 20.94 21.06
CA LEU A 113 14.24 19.87 21.08
C LEU A 113 14.83 18.48 21.07
N TRP A 114 16.14 18.35 20.82
CA TRP A 114 16.83 17.06 20.65
C TRP A 114 16.68 16.08 21.80
N PRO A 115 16.77 16.50 23.10
CA PRO A 115 16.62 15.50 24.17
C PRO A 115 15.29 14.74 24.12
N GLY A 116 14.20 15.42 23.76
CA GLY A 116 12.90 14.78 23.57
C GLY A 116 12.86 13.94 22.31
N LEU A 117 13.51 14.40 21.22
CA LEU A 117 13.59 13.68 19.95
C LEU A 117 14.44 12.42 20.08
N ASP A 118 15.59 12.46 20.77
CA ASP A 118 16.45 11.30 21.03
C ASP A 118 15.70 10.24 21.83
N CYS A 119 14.95 10.66 22.86
CA CYS A 119 14.07 9.78 23.63
C CYS A 119 13.00 9.12 22.71
N LEU A 120 12.37 9.91 21.83
CA LEU A 120 11.39 9.41 20.87
C LEU A 120 12.00 8.41 19.89
N VAL A 121 13.15 8.71 19.30
CA VAL A 121 13.84 7.81 18.37
C VAL A 121 14.12 6.48 19.04
N GLY A 122 14.71 6.49 20.24
CA GLY A 122 14.97 5.26 21.00
C GLY A 122 13.71 4.45 21.29
N TYR A 123 12.63 5.13 21.69
CA TYR A 123 11.34 4.48 21.92
C TYR A 123 10.75 3.88 20.65
N VAL A 124 10.78 4.60 19.53
CA VAL A 124 10.21 4.17 18.24
C VAL A 124 11.00 2.98 17.67
N VAL A 125 12.33 3.03 17.74
CA VAL A 125 13.20 1.91 17.31
C VAL A 125 12.87 0.67 18.13
N ALA A 126 12.83 0.75 19.46
CA ALA A 126 12.50 -0.40 20.33
C ALA A 126 11.09 -0.95 20.02
N LYS A 127 10.12 -0.09 19.72
CA LYS A 127 8.77 -0.51 19.33
C LYS A 127 8.75 -1.17 17.95
N ARG A 128 9.54 -0.65 17.00
CA ARG A 128 9.68 -1.22 15.66
C ARG A 128 10.31 -2.62 15.73
N GLU A 129 11.35 -2.81 16.52
CA GLU A 129 12.00 -4.10 16.76
C GLU A 129 11.02 -5.10 17.39
N ALA A 130 10.29 -4.69 18.44
CA ALA A 130 9.28 -5.54 19.06
C ALA A 130 8.17 -5.96 18.07
N ALA A 131 7.74 -5.07 17.21
CA ALA A 131 6.76 -5.38 16.15
C ALA A 131 7.34 -6.33 15.09
N GLN A 132 8.63 -6.20 14.75
CA GLN A 132 9.32 -7.12 13.85
C GLN A 132 9.40 -8.53 14.44
N LEU A 133 9.79 -8.67 15.71
CA LEU A 133 9.80 -9.96 16.38
C LEU A 133 8.42 -10.63 16.41
N GLN A 134 7.35 -9.85 16.58
CA GLN A 134 5.97 -10.37 16.48
C GLN A 134 5.64 -10.85 15.07
N LEU A 135 6.05 -10.10 14.03
CA LEU A 135 5.88 -10.49 12.64
C LEU A 135 6.62 -11.81 12.35
N GLU A 136 7.86 -11.93 12.79
CA GLU A 136 8.68 -13.14 12.63
C GLU A 136 8.07 -14.34 13.38
N ALA A 137 7.65 -14.14 14.63
CA ALA A 137 7.01 -15.20 15.42
C ALA A 137 5.72 -15.70 14.78
N ALA A 138 4.89 -14.78 14.26
CA ALA A 138 3.68 -15.13 13.54
C ALA A 138 3.99 -15.79 12.19
N GLY A 139 5.12 -15.46 11.57
CA GLY A 139 5.50 -15.89 10.23
C GLY A 139 6.25 -17.21 10.14
N LYS A 140 6.73 -17.80 11.24
CA LYS A 140 7.62 -18.99 11.24
C LYS A 140 7.14 -20.16 10.37
N ASN A 141 5.83 -20.41 10.31
CA ASN A 141 5.24 -21.51 9.54
C ASN A 141 4.56 -21.04 8.23
N TYR A 142 4.56 -19.73 7.94
CA TYR A 142 3.80 -19.17 6.83
C TYR A 142 4.30 -19.55 5.44
N PRO A 143 5.60 -19.65 5.11
CA PRO A 143 6.01 -19.86 3.73
C PRO A 143 5.39 -21.12 3.12
N PHE A 144 5.48 -22.27 3.79
CA PHE A 144 4.87 -23.53 3.31
C PHE A 144 3.35 -23.53 3.40
N ALA A 145 2.80 -23.00 4.49
CA ALA A 145 1.34 -22.91 4.67
C ALA A 145 0.72 -21.93 3.67
N PHE A 146 1.44 -20.87 3.27
CA PHE A 146 0.94 -19.89 2.33
C PHE A 146 0.85 -20.41 0.91
N GLU A 147 1.83 -21.19 0.43
CA GLU A 147 1.79 -21.81 -0.90
C GLU A 147 0.57 -22.72 -1.05
N ARG A 148 0.35 -23.58 -0.05
CA ARG A 148 -0.83 -24.42 0.00
C ARG A 148 -2.13 -23.60 0.04
N PHE A 149 -2.18 -22.56 0.87
CA PHE A 149 -3.32 -21.67 0.98
C PHE A 149 -3.64 -20.96 -0.35
N LEU A 150 -2.61 -20.49 -1.08
CA LEU A 150 -2.75 -19.90 -2.40
C LEU A 150 -3.37 -20.89 -3.37
N ALA A 151 -2.77 -22.09 -3.49
CA ALA A 151 -3.23 -23.14 -4.38
C ALA A 151 -4.70 -23.55 -4.09
N GLU A 152 -5.03 -23.78 -2.81
CA GLU A 152 -6.39 -24.14 -2.38
C GLU A 152 -7.40 -23.03 -2.66
N THR A 153 -7.01 -21.76 -2.46
CA THR A 153 -7.90 -20.61 -2.71
C THR A 153 -8.21 -20.45 -4.19
N VAL A 154 -7.20 -20.55 -5.05
CA VAL A 154 -7.36 -20.42 -6.51
C VAL A 154 -8.11 -21.61 -7.09
N ALA A 155 -7.81 -22.84 -6.64
CA ALA A 155 -8.51 -24.05 -7.08
C ALA A 155 -10.01 -24.06 -6.71
N ALA A 156 -10.38 -23.39 -5.62
CA ALA A 156 -11.76 -23.30 -5.17
C ALA A 156 -12.63 -22.32 -5.98
N VAL A 157 -12.06 -21.56 -6.92
CA VAL A 157 -12.79 -20.59 -7.74
C VAL A 157 -13.78 -21.31 -8.65
N HIS A 158 -15.04 -20.93 -8.57
CA HIS A 158 -16.14 -21.44 -9.39
C HIS A 158 -16.86 -20.31 -10.14
N LYS A 159 -17.73 -20.66 -11.08
CA LYS A 159 -18.61 -19.68 -11.74
C LYS A 159 -19.58 -19.08 -10.72
N PRO A 160 -19.88 -17.77 -10.80
CA PRO A 160 -20.92 -17.16 -9.97
C PRO A 160 -22.26 -17.89 -10.14
N ASN A 161 -23.04 -17.96 -9.06
CA ASN A 161 -24.40 -18.50 -9.14
C ASN A 161 -25.38 -17.53 -9.82
N ASP A 162 -25.07 -16.24 -9.81
CA ASP A 162 -25.86 -15.22 -10.49
C ASP A 162 -25.64 -15.30 -12.01
N PRO A 163 -26.67 -15.60 -12.81
CA PRO A 163 -26.56 -15.69 -14.26
C PRO A 163 -26.26 -14.35 -14.96
N CYS A 164 -26.46 -13.23 -14.26
CA CYS A 164 -26.11 -11.89 -14.76
C CYS A 164 -24.62 -11.61 -14.71
N LEU A 165 -23.86 -12.29 -13.88
CA LEU A 165 -22.41 -12.09 -13.72
C LEU A 165 -21.62 -13.04 -14.64
N ARG A 166 -21.62 -12.78 -15.94
CA ARG A 166 -20.95 -13.62 -16.95
C ARG A 166 -19.53 -13.17 -17.21
N THR A 167 -19.35 -11.87 -17.40
CA THR A 167 -18.10 -11.23 -17.80
C THR A 167 -17.59 -10.28 -16.73
N LEU A 168 -16.33 -9.91 -16.82
CA LEU A 168 -15.69 -9.04 -15.83
C LEU A 168 -16.39 -7.67 -15.75
N VAL A 169 -16.90 -7.14 -16.85
CA VAL A 169 -17.62 -5.87 -16.87
C VAL A 169 -18.97 -5.97 -16.15
N ASP A 170 -19.66 -7.11 -16.23
CA ASP A 170 -20.92 -7.32 -15.51
C ASP A 170 -20.72 -7.25 -13.99
N LEU A 171 -19.53 -7.64 -13.52
CA LEU A 171 -19.13 -7.52 -12.11
C LEU A 171 -18.63 -6.11 -11.77
N ALA A 172 -17.88 -5.47 -12.69
CA ALA A 172 -17.24 -4.18 -12.45
C ALA A 172 -18.24 -3.05 -12.27
N LEU A 173 -19.26 -2.97 -13.14
CA LEU A 173 -20.24 -1.89 -13.16
C LEU A 173 -20.97 -1.72 -11.82
N PRO A 174 -21.68 -2.73 -11.27
CA PRO A 174 -22.41 -2.57 -10.03
C PRO A 174 -21.49 -2.33 -8.84
N GLN A 175 -20.27 -2.90 -8.83
CA GLN A 175 -19.32 -2.70 -7.75
C GLN A 175 -18.73 -1.30 -7.72
N LEU A 176 -18.31 -0.77 -8.88
CA LEU A 176 -17.75 0.59 -8.95
C LEU A 176 -18.82 1.65 -8.67
N THR A 177 -20.01 1.51 -9.24
CA THR A 177 -21.15 2.41 -8.99
C THR A 177 -21.53 2.40 -7.50
N GLY A 178 -21.59 1.21 -6.89
CA GLY A 178 -21.90 1.09 -5.47
C GLY A 178 -20.85 1.73 -4.58
N LEU A 179 -19.56 1.52 -4.88
CA LEU A 179 -18.45 2.11 -4.11
C LEU A 179 -18.37 3.63 -4.27
N LEU A 180 -18.65 4.16 -5.46
CA LEU A 180 -18.70 5.60 -5.70
C LEU A 180 -19.83 6.22 -4.87
N ARG A 181 -21.04 5.67 -4.94
CA ARG A 181 -22.18 6.14 -4.17
C ARG A 181 -21.92 6.11 -2.64
N GLU A 182 -21.36 5.01 -2.12
CA GLU A 182 -20.97 4.93 -0.70
C GLU A 182 -19.98 6.04 -0.32
N LEU A 183 -19.03 6.34 -1.23
CA LEU A 183 -18.03 7.40 -1.02
C LEU A 183 -18.66 8.78 -0.99
N GLU A 184 -19.56 9.08 -1.93
CA GLU A 184 -20.28 10.35 -2.05
C GLU A 184 -21.19 10.59 -0.85
N GLU A 185 -21.94 9.56 -0.45
CA GLU A 185 -22.75 9.61 0.76
C GLU A 185 -21.88 9.93 1.99
N ALA A 186 -20.76 9.24 2.16
CA ALA A 186 -19.85 9.50 3.28
C ALA A 186 -19.24 10.90 3.25
N ALA A 187 -18.96 11.45 2.05
CA ALA A 187 -18.38 12.78 1.87
C ALA A 187 -19.40 13.92 2.04
N SER A 188 -20.71 13.62 2.01
CA SER A 188 -21.78 14.59 2.24
C SER A 188 -22.04 14.92 3.71
N PHE A 189 -21.50 14.09 4.64
CA PHE A 189 -21.62 14.33 6.08
C PHE A 189 -20.66 15.42 6.56
N ASP A 190 -20.92 15.91 7.78
CA ASP A 190 -20.00 16.82 8.45
C ASP A 190 -18.62 16.17 8.65
N LEU A 191 -17.58 16.86 8.15
CA LEU A 191 -16.20 16.41 8.17
C LEU A 191 -15.40 16.97 9.37
N GLU A 192 -16.03 17.57 10.37
CA GLU A 192 -15.32 18.08 11.54
C GLU A 192 -14.66 16.97 12.35
N GLY A 193 -15.31 15.81 12.47
CA GLY A 193 -14.78 14.64 13.15
C GLY A 193 -13.81 13.84 12.28
N TYR A 194 -12.67 13.42 12.88
CA TYR A 194 -11.71 12.54 12.20
C TYR A 194 -12.34 11.20 11.76
N GLU A 195 -13.31 10.69 12.50
CA GLU A 195 -13.98 9.42 12.22
C GLU A 195 -14.62 9.41 10.82
N HIS A 196 -15.21 10.52 10.39
CA HIS A 196 -15.79 10.65 9.05
C HIS A 196 -14.69 10.63 7.96
N LEU A 197 -13.61 11.39 8.15
CA LEU A 197 -12.45 11.33 7.24
C LEU A 197 -11.86 9.93 7.16
N HIS A 198 -11.82 9.21 8.28
CA HIS A 198 -11.35 7.82 8.32
C HIS A 198 -12.27 6.88 7.53
N GLN A 199 -13.59 7.06 7.63
CA GLN A 199 -14.57 6.29 6.86
C GLN A 199 -14.40 6.52 5.35
N ILE A 200 -14.30 7.79 4.92
CA ILE A 200 -14.04 8.14 3.52
C ILE A 200 -12.75 7.52 3.02
N ARG A 201 -11.69 7.55 3.85
CA ARG A 201 -10.40 6.90 3.53
C ARG A 201 -10.53 5.40 3.31
N ILE A 202 -11.35 4.71 4.10
CA ILE A 202 -11.60 3.27 3.93
C ILE A 202 -12.34 3.02 2.61
N LEU A 203 -13.39 3.78 2.31
CA LEU A 203 -14.19 3.67 1.08
C LEU A 203 -13.34 3.99 -0.16
N GLY A 204 -12.60 5.08 -0.13
CA GLY A 204 -11.70 5.45 -1.22
C GLY A 204 -10.61 4.40 -1.48
N LYS A 205 -10.10 3.71 -0.45
CA LYS A 205 -9.20 2.56 -0.65
C LYS A 205 -9.90 1.39 -1.33
N ARG A 206 -11.15 1.11 -0.96
CA ARG A 206 -11.93 0.04 -1.61
C ARG A 206 -12.15 0.38 -3.08
N LEU A 207 -12.56 1.62 -3.38
CA LEU A 207 -12.73 2.12 -4.74
C LEU A 207 -11.43 2.00 -5.53
N ARG A 208 -10.33 2.53 -5.03
CA ARG A 208 -9.03 2.50 -5.71
C ARG A 208 -8.57 1.09 -6.05
N TYR A 209 -8.70 0.12 -5.13
CA TYR A 209 -8.31 -1.26 -5.40
C TYR A 209 -9.26 -1.97 -6.37
N ALA A 210 -10.54 -1.61 -6.41
CA ALA A 210 -11.46 -2.08 -7.44
C ALA A 210 -11.08 -1.51 -8.81
N MET A 211 -10.75 -0.21 -8.89
CA MET A 211 -10.26 0.41 -10.14
C MET A 211 -8.98 -0.27 -10.65
N GLU A 212 -8.05 -0.66 -9.77
CA GLU A 212 -6.84 -1.39 -10.17
C GLU A 212 -7.13 -2.77 -10.82
N VAL A 213 -8.24 -3.40 -10.47
CA VAL A 213 -8.65 -4.70 -11.04
C VAL A 213 -9.43 -4.51 -12.34
N PHE A 214 -10.24 -3.48 -12.42
CA PHE A 214 -11.19 -3.30 -13.53
C PHE A 214 -10.72 -2.32 -14.61
N VAL A 215 -9.48 -1.82 -14.54
CA VAL A 215 -8.99 -0.76 -15.43
C VAL A 215 -9.17 -1.10 -16.91
N ASP A 216 -8.89 -2.33 -17.32
CA ASP A 216 -8.96 -2.78 -18.69
C ASP A 216 -10.41 -3.11 -19.16
N CYS A 217 -11.40 -2.94 -18.28
CA CYS A 217 -12.82 -3.01 -18.65
C CYS A 217 -13.33 -1.72 -19.28
N PHE A 218 -12.59 -0.61 -19.15
CA PHE A 218 -13.05 0.73 -19.50
C PHE A 218 -12.09 1.43 -20.46
N ALA A 219 -12.53 2.58 -21.01
CA ALA A 219 -11.69 3.41 -21.85
C ALA A 219 -10.42 3.89 -21.11
N PRO A 220 -9.32 4.16 -21.84
CA PRO A 220 -8.03 4.55 -21.23
C PRO A 220 -8.10 5.73 -20.26
N ALA A 221 -9.06 6.65 -20.42
CA ALA A 221 -9.30 7.79 -19.53
C ALA A 221 -9.64 7.33 -18.10
N PHE A 222 -10.23 6.14 -17.92
CA PHE A 222 -10.52 5.60 -16.58
C PHE A 222 -9.24 5.41 -15.74
N GLY A 223 -8.19 4.87 -16.34
CA GLY A 223 -6.89 4.70 -15.69
C GLY A 223 -6.01 5.95 -15.70
N ALA A 224 -6.12 6.79 -16.76
CA ALA A 224 -5.26 7.95 -16.96
C ALA A 224 -5.75 9.22 -16.22
N GLU A 225 -7.05 9.36 -15.99
CA GLU A 225 -7.65 10.57 -15.42
C GLU A 225 -8.31 10.30 -14.07
N LEU A 226 -9.23 9.32 -14.00
CA LEU A 226 -10.00 9.07 -12.76
C LEU A 226 -9.17 8.42 -11.68
N TYR A 227 -8.31 7.45 -12.03
CA TYR A 227 -7.49 6.79 -11.01
C TYR A 227 -6.52 7.75 -10.30
N PRO A 228 -5.77 8.64 -10.98
CA PRO A 228 -4.95 9.64 -10.32
C PRO A 228 -5.74 10.59 -9.41
N ALA A 229 -6.96 10.95 -9.79
CA ALA A 229 -7.82 11.78 -8.95
C ALA A 229 -8.17 11.07 -7.62
N VAL A 230 -8.58 9.80 -7.68
CA VAL A 230 -8.83 8.98 -6.48
C VAL A 230 -7.54 8.73 -5.69
N GLU A 231 -6.39 8.57 -6.34
CA GLU A 231 -5.09 8.41 -5.68
C GLU A 231 -4.69 9.68 -4.92
N ALA A 232 -4.88 10.87 -5.50
CA ALA A 232 -4.63 12.17 -4.83
C ALA A 232 -5.52 12.36 -3.59
N MET A 233 -6.79 12.03 -3.68
CA MET A 233 -7.69 12.00 -2.52
C MET A 233 -7.15 11.08 -1.41
N GLN A 234 -6.68 9.90 -1.79
CA GLN A 234 -6.15 8.92 -0.83
C GLN A 234 -4.86 9.36 -0.17
N GLU A 235 -4.05 10.17 -0.82
CA GLU A 235 -2.85 10.77 -0.25
C GLU A 235 -3.21 11.78 0.85
N ILE A 236 -4.14 12.70 0.59
CA ILE A 236 -4.63 13.68 1.56
C ILE A 236 -5.17 12.96 2.81
N LEU A 237 -6.08 12.01 2.62
CA LEU A 237 -6.68 11.24 3.71
C LEU A 237 -5.65 10.32 4.41
N GLY A 238 -4.58 9.93 3.72
CA GLY A 238 -3.43 9.22 4.27
C GLY A 238 -2.67 10.07 5.27
N ASN A 239 -2.33 11.30 4.87
CA ASN A 239 -1.62 12.27 5.71
C ASN A 239 -2.42 12.63 6.97
N ALA A 240 -3.75 12.82 6.86
CA ALA A 240 -4.64 13.04 8.00
C ALA A 240 -4.58 11.86 8.98
N ASN A 241 -4.70 10.63 8.46
CA ASN A 241 -4.62 9.43 9.30
C ASN A 241 -3.26 9.29 10.01
N ASP A 242 -2.17 9.55 9.31
CA ASP A 242 -0.84 9.38 9.88
C ASP A 242 -0.59 10.43 10.97
N SER A 243 -1.07 11.66 10.78
CA SER A 243 -1.06 12.70 11.84
C SER A 243 -1.94 12.33 13.03
N PHE A 244 -3.14 11.80 12.81
CA PHE A 244 -4.02 11.36 13.91
C PHE A 244 -3.40 10.24 14.74
N VAL A 245 -2.81 9.23 14.08
CA VAL A 245 -2.13 8.12 14.76
C VAL A 245 -0.90 8.62 15.52
N ALA A 246 -0.14 9.56 14.96
CA ALA A 246 1.00 10.18 15.61
C ALA A 246 0.58 10.94 16.88
N CYS A 247 -0.49 11.74 16.84
CA CYS A 247 -1.04 12.43 18.02
C CYS A 247 -1.34 11.44 19.14
N ARG A 248 -2.10 10.38 18.85
CA ARG A 248 -2.48 9.36 19.84
C ARG A 248 -1.27 8.67 20.48
N ARG A 249 -0.24 8.39 19.68
CA ARG A 249 1.02 7.79 20.18
C ARG A 249 1.80 8.74 21.09
N LEU A 250 1.92 9.99 20.68
CA LEU A 250 2.63 11.03 21.42
C LEU A 250 1.93 11.34 22.75
N GLU A 251 0.60 11.46 22.76
CA GLU A 251 -0.20 11.65 23.96
C GLU A 251 0.01 10.49 24.97
N ALA A 252 -0.11 9.25 24.47
CA ALA A 252 0.07 8.06 25.30
C ALA A 252 1.51 7.96 25.87
N LEU A 253 2.53 8.27 25.07
CA LEU A 253 3.92 8.28 25.53
C LEU A 253 4.18 9.41 26.53
N SER A 254 3.68 10.61 26.26
CA SER A 254 3.80 11.77 27.17
C SER A 254 3.21 11.48 28.54
N ALA A 255 1.98 10.94 28.58
CA ALA A 255 1.34 10.55 29.83
C ALA A 255 2.15 9.48 30.60
N ARG A 256 2.71 8.50 29.87
CA ARG A 256 3.54 7.45 30.48
C ARG A 256 4.86 7.98 31.03
N LEU A 257 5.57 8.85 30.30
CA LEU A 257 6.82 9.46 30.77
C LEU A 257 6.58 10.37 31.96
N GLN A 258 5.51 11.15 31.95
CA GLN A 258 5.13 12.00 33.07
C GLN A 258 4.85 11.20 34.35
N ALA A 259 4.22 10.03 34.23
CA ALA A 259 3.90 9.17 35.37
C ALA A 259 5.13 8.40 35.91
N LEU A 260 5.97 7.86 35.02
CA LEU A 260 7.06 6.94 35.38
C LEU A 260 8.41 7.63 35.63
N ALA A 261 8.66 8.76 34.96
CA ALA A 261 9.91 9.50 35.00
C ALA A 261 9.69 11.01 35.06
N PRO A 262 9.04 11.56 36.11
CA PRO A 262 8.64 12.96 36.18
C PRO A 262 9.81 13.95 36.15
N VAL A 263 11.01 13.54 36.60
CA VAL A 263 12.23 14.35 36.54
C VAL A 263 12.71 14.49 35.11
N ASP A 264 12.81 13.38 34.41
CA ASP A 264 13.26 13.35 33.00
C ASP A 264 12.21 13.93 32.05
N TRP A 265 10.94 13.87 32.42
CA TRP A 265 9.85 14.47 31.68
C TRP A 265 10.09 15.94 31.36
N LYS A 266 10.56 16.74 32.35
CA LYS A 266 10.86 18.16 32.15
C LYS A 266 11.86 18.41 31.02
N ARG A 267 12.82 17.49 30.86
CA ARG A 267 13.86 17.54 29.82
C ARG A 267 13.31 17.14 28.45
N HIS A 268 12.44 16.13 28.38
CA HIS A 268 11.95 15.57 27.10
C HIS A 268 10.71 16.26 26.58
N ARG A 269 9.93 16.88 27.47
CA ARG A 269 8.65 17.54 27.19
C ARG A 269 8.68 18.47 25.97
N PRO A 270 9.63 19.41 25.80
CA PRO A 270 9.59 20.35 24.68
C PRO A 270 9.62 19.67 23.31
N GLY A 271 10.39 18.58 23.15
CA GLY A 271 10.47 17.84 21.91
C GLY A 271 9.18 17.07 21.59
N LEU A 272 8.58 16.42 22.61
CA LEU A 272 7.35 15.66 22.45
C LEU A 272 6.16 16.61 22.16
N GLU A 273 6.03 17.70 22.90
CA GLU A 273 4.95 18.68 22.70
C GLU A 273 5.08 19.39 21.35
N GLY A 274 6.31 19.74 20.93
CA GLY A 274 6.53 20.35 19.63
C GLY A 274 6.10 19.46 18.47
N LEU A 275 6.45 18.16 18.52
CA LEU A 275 6.01 17.20 17.50
C LEU A 275 4.50 16.93 17.57
N LEU A 276 3.92 16.89 18.77
CA LEU A 276 2.48 16.74 18.97
C LEU A 276 1.73 17.92 18.34
N GLN A 277 2.16 19.15 18.63
CA GLN A 277 1.57 20.35 18.04
C GLN A 277 1.67 20.39 16.52
N TYR A 278 2.80 19.94 15.95
CA TYR A 278 2.97 19.79 14.50
C TYR A 278 1.89 18.87 13.90
N HIS A 279 1.70 17.68 14.47
CA HIS A 279 0.69 16.76 13.94
C HIS A 279 -0.74 17.24 14.20
N GLN A 280 -1.01 17.88 15.34
CA GLN A 280 -2.32 18.48 15.64
C GLN A 280 -2.68 19.60 14.65
N SER A 281 -1.72 20.44 14.26
CA SER A 281 -1.96 21.51 13.29
C SER A 281 -2.18 21.00 11.87
N ARG A 282 -1.67 19.82 11.53
CA ARG A 282 -1.88 19.22 10.20
C ARG A 282 -3.28 18.64 9.99
N LEU A 283 -3.94 18.19 11.05
CA LEU A 283 -5.28 17.58 10.92
C LEU A 283 -6.32 18.52 10.27
N PRO A 284 -6.50 19.77 10.73
CA PRO A 284 -7.40 20.71 10.07
C PRO A 284 -6.94 21.04 8.64
N GLN A 285 -5.64 21.18 8.40
CA GLN A 285 -5.10 21.47 7.07
C GLN A 285 -5.41 20.36 6.06
N GLU A 286 -5.22 19.09 6.44
CA GLU A 286 -5.54 17.97 5.56
C GLU A 286 -7.05 17.82 5.36
N ARG A 287 -7.87 18.19 6.36
CA ARG A 287 -9.33 18.28 6.21
C ARG A 287 -9.73 19.34 5.18
N GLU A 288 -9.18 20.55 5.28
CA GLU A 288 -9.42 21.64 4.32
C GLU A 288 -8.99 21.21 2.90
N ARG A 289 -7.81 20.63 2.76
CA ARG A 289 -7.33 20.08 1.48
C ARG A 289 -8.28 19.02 0.90
N PHE A 290 -8.86 18.16 1.75
CA PHE A 290 -9.86 17.21 1.30
C PHE A 290 -11.14 17.90 0.85
N GLN A 291 -11.64 18.89 1.60
CA GLN A 291 -12.83 19.66 1.24
C GLN A 291 -12.65 20.40 -0.09
N GLU A 292 -11.49 21.03 -0.31
CA GLU A 292 -11.14 21.66 -1.58
C GLU A 292 -11.04 20.64 -2.73
N TRP A 293 -10.46 19.47 -2.48
CA TRP A 293 -10.41 18.41 -3.47
C TRP A 293 -11.81 17.92 -3.82
N TRP A 294 -12.66 17.71 -2.82
CA TRP A 294 -14.04 17.28 -3.00
C TRP A 294 -14.89 18.29 -3.76
N ALA A 295 -14.79 19.57 -3.40
CA ALA A 295 -15.47 20.64 -4.11
C ALA A 295 -15.07 20.70 -5.59
N ARG A 296 -13.77 20.58 -5.89
CA ARG A 296 -13.28 20.52 -7.28
C ARG A 296 -13.79 19.27 -8.01
N TRP A 297 -13.80 18.12 -7.36
CA TRP A 297 -14.35 16.88 -7.91
C TRP A 297 -15.82 17.07 -8.33
N CYS A 298 -16.65 17.61 -7.46
CA CYS A 298 -18.07 17.89 -7.75
C CYS A 298 -18.22 18.92 -8.86
N GLN A 299 -17.48 20.04 -8.83
CA GLN A 299 -17.55 21.12 -9.83
C GLN A 299 -17.08 20.69 -11.21
N SER A 300 -16.08 19.81 -11.29
CA SER A 300 -15.59 19.27 -12.56
C SER A 300 -16.50 18.16 -13.14
N GLY A 301 -17.58 17.83 -12.44
CA GLY A 301 -18.46 16.74 -12.86
C GLY A 301 -17.79 15.38 -12.72
N GLY A 302 -16.92 15.18 -11.72
CA GLY A 302 -16.16 13.95 -11.53
C GLY A 302 -17.05 12.72 -11.41
N GLU A 303 -18.21 12.82 -10.75
CA GLU A 303 -19.24 11.77 -10.70
C GLU A 303 -19.80 11.46 -12.10
N ALA A 304 -20.20 12.51 -12.83
CA ALA A 304 -20.74 12.35 -14.19
C ALA A 304 -19.70 11.78 -15.15
N ALA A 305 -18.42 12.20 -15.05
CA ALA A 305 -17.33 11.66 -15.83
C ALA A 305 -17.07 10.19 -15.50
N PHE A 306 -17.14 9.82 -14.21
CA PHE A 306 -16.99 8.44 -13.77
C PHE A 306 -18.15 7.58 -14.32
N SER A 307 -19.38 8.03 -14.16
CA SER A 307 -20.58 7.33 -14.66
C SER A 307 -20.57 7.20 -16.18
N ALA A 308 -20.23 8.25 -16.92
CA ALA A 308 -20.13 8.22 -18.38
C ALA A 308 -19.07 7.23 -18.89
N LEU A 309 -17.95 7.07 -18.16
CA LEU A 309 -16.95 6.05 -18.53
C LEU A 309 -17.41 4.62 -18.18
N LEU A 310 -18.23 4.46 -17.15
CA LEU A 310 -18.85 3.17 -16.85
C LEU A 310 -19.89 2.78 -17.89
N GLU A 311 -20.71 3.71 -18.40
CA GLU A 311 -21.74 3.47 -19.43
C GLU A 311 -21.14 3.03 -20.77
N LYS A 312 -19.94 3.51 -21.10
CA LYS A 312 -19.20 3.12 -22.32
C LYS A 312 -18.43 1.81 -22.17
N ALA A 313 -18.62 1.10 -21.07
CA ALA A 313 -17.96 -0.16 -20.81
C ALA A 313 -18.37 -1.22 -21.84
N GLY A 314 -17.39 -1.88 -22.45
CA GLY A 314 -17.63 -2.94 -23.43
C GLY A 314 -17.72 -2.49 -24.88
N GLU A 315 -17.68 -1.18 -25.18
CA GLU A 315 -17.43 -0.74 -26.56
C GLU A 315 -15.98 -1.10 -26.91
N PRO A 316 -15.75 -1.79 -28.06
CA PRO A 316 -14.39 -2.09 -28.47
C PRO A 316 -13.63 -0.77 -28.64
N SER A 317 -12.50 -0.64 -27.94
CA SER A 317 -11.57 0.47 -28.16
C SER A 317 -11.32 0.57 -29.64
N VAL A 318 -11.73 1.66 -30.28
CA VAL A 318 -11.33 1.96 -31.66
C VAL A 318 -9.81 2.05 -31.60
N GLU A 319 -9.11 1.04 -32.10
CA GLU A 319 -7.67 1.11 -32.26
C GLU A 319 -7.39 2.35 -33.10
N VAL A 320 -6.92 3.40 -32.47
CA VAL A 320 -6.35 4.55 -33.18
C VAL A 320 -5.12 3.97 -33.89
N PRO A 321 -5.12 3.87 -35.20
CA PRO A 321 -3.97 3.34 -35.91
C PRO A 321 -2.76 4.20 -35.50
N PRO A 322 -1.59 3.60 -35.29
CA PRO A 322 -0.40 4.35 -34.90
C PRO A 322 -0.21 5.48 -35.91
N PRO A 323 0.19 6.69 -35.47
CA PRO A 323 0.37 7.83 -36.36
C PRO A 323 1.26 7.39 -37.52
N GLN A 324 0.73 7.47 -38.74
CA GLN A 324 1.50 7.21 -39.94
C GLN A 324 2.63 8.25 -39.97
N ILE A 325 3.83 7.84 -39.58
CA ILE A 325 5.03 8.66 -39.77
C ILE A 325 5.22 8.76 -41.27
N ALA A 326 4.79 9.89 -41.85
CA ALA A 326 5.03 10.19 -43.22
C ALA A 326 6.53 10.24 -43.48
N CYS A 327 7.04 9.28 -44.20
CA CYS A 327 8.41 9.32 -44.67
C CYS A 327 8.54 10.49 -45.67
N PRO A 328 9.59 11.34 -45.54
CA PRO A 328 9.76 12.50 -46.43
C PRO A 328 9.98 12.16 -47.92
N SER A 329 10.00 10.89 -48.31
CA SER A 329 10.29 10.40 -49.65
C SER A 329 9.15 9.72 -50.41
N GLY A 330 7.90 9.83 -49.95
CA GLY A 330 6.73 9.46 -50.76
C GLY A 330 6.66 8.01 -51.27
N ARG A 331 7.37 7.04 -50.67
CA ARG A 331 7.31 5.63 -51.04
C ARG A 331 6.78 4.77 -49.90
N ILE A 332 5.72 4.06 -50.15
CA ILE A 332 5.11 3.06 -49.25
C ILE A 332 6.04 1.85 -49.19
N CYS A 333 6.76 1.69 -48.08
CA CYS A 333 7.58 0.50 -47.82
C CYS A 333 6.75 -0.62 -47.23
N HIS A 334 6.28 -1.54 -48.07
CA HIS A 334 5.77 -2.84 -47.66
C HIS A 334 6.97 -3.81 -47.41
N ARG A 335 7.60 -3.73 -46.26
CA ARG A 335 8.44 -4.83 -45.77
C ARG A 335 8.25 -4.96 -44.27
N PRO A 336 7.95 -6.18 -43.74
CA PRO A 336 7.94 -6.42 -42.31
C PRO A 336 9.38 -6.37 -41.79
N CYS A 337 9.63 -5.53 -40.81
CA CYS A 337 10.91 -5.42 -40.13
C CYS A 337 11.07 -6.61 -39.18
N SER A 338 11.62 -7.72 -39.69
CA SER A 338 12.09 -8.84 -38.90
C SER A 338 13.56 -8.65 -38.54
N LYS A 339 13.86 -8.87 -37.26
CA LYS A 339 15.19 -9.01 -36.62
C LYS A 339 15.83 -7.71 -36.15
N ARG A 340 15.52 -7.31 -34.91
CA ARG A 340 16.52 -6.68 -34.03
C ARG A 340 17.50 -7.75 -33.59
N ARG A 341 18.78 -7.55 -33.92
CA ARG A 341 19.90 -8.32 -33.37
C ARG A 341 20.01 -7.95 -31.90
N GLU A 342 19.95 -8.95 -31.06
CA GLU A 342 20.38 -8.86 -29.67
C GLU A 342 21.88 -8.58 -29.64
N THR A 343 22.29 -7.45 -29.10
CA THR A 343 23.66 -7.23 -28.67
C THR A 343 23.81 -7.77 -27.27
N PRO A 344 24.74 -8.68 -26.98
CA PRO A 344 24.93 -9.19 -25.63
C PRO A 344 25.59 -8.10 -24.76
N TRP A 345 25.07 -7.98 -23.55
CA TRP A 345 25.66 -7.16 -22.49
C TRP A 345 27.06 -7.71 -22.14
N PRO A 346 28.08 -6.84 -21.93
CA PRO A 346 29.37 -7.31 -21.48
C PRO A 346 29.28 -7.79 -20.03
N ALA A 347 29.61 -9.06 -19.83
CA ALA A 347 29.95 -9.59 -18.53
C ALA A 347 31.31 -9.02 -18.12
N SER A 348 31.37 -8.51 -16.89
CA SER A 348 32.51 -8.38 -16.00
C SER A 348 32.62 -7.01 -15.33
N TYR A 349 32.15 -6.97 -14.08
CA TYR A 349 32.76 -6.11 -13.07
C TYR A 349 33.63 -7.00 -12.16
N PRO A 350 34.89 -6.61 -11.93
CA PRO A 350 35.81 -7.42 -11.14
C PRO A 350 35.51 -7.26 -9.64
N LEU A 351 35.33 -8.38 -8.99
CA LEU A 351 35.51 -8.56 -7.55
C LEU A 351 36.98 -8.31 -7.20
N GLY A 352 37.24 -7.44 -6.23
CA GLY A 352 38.56 -7.36 -5.63
C GLY A 352 38.94 -6.03 -5.04
N ARG A 353 38.50 -5.71 -3.83
CA ARG A 353 39.35 -5.02 -2.86
C ARG A 353 39.19 -5.69 -1.49
N GLN A 354 40.22 -6.44 -1.15
CA GLN A 354 40.51 -6.93 0.21
C GLN A 354 40.73 -5.72 1.12
N LEU A 355 40.06 -5.73 2.25
CA LEU A 355 40.38 -4.87 3.40
C LEU A 355 41.53 -5.54 4.19
N PRO A 356 42.47 -4.77 4.75
CA PRO A 356 43.62 -5.32 5.46
C PRO A 356 43.25 -5.86 6.84
N GLU A 357 43.84 -7.02 7.14
CA GLU A 357 43.80 -7.64 8.45
C GLU A 357 44.46 -6.75 9.50
N ALA A 358 43.72 -6.41 10.57
CA ALA A 358 44.29 -5.81 11.77
C ALA A 358 44.80 -6.91 12.69
N GLY A 359 46.10 -6.94 12.82
CA GLY A 359 46.88 -7.86 13.60
C GLY A 359 46.51 -7.94 15.08
N GLY A 360 46.56 -9.15 15.59
CA GLY A 360 46.33 -9.52 16.95
C GLY A 360 47.36 -8.93 17.93
N ARG A 361 46.90 -8.60 19.10
CA ARG A 361 47.72 -8.63 20.32
C ARG A 361 47.00 -9.39 21.42
N ARG A 362 47.78 -10.28 22.01
CA ARG A 362 47.48 -11.24 23.07
C ARG A 362 47.22 -10.53 24.39
N SER A 363 46.43 -11.19 25.23
CA SER A 363 46.30 -11.03 26.68
C SER A 363 47.62 -11.10 27.44
N PRO A 364 47.70 -10.68 28.74
CA PRO A 364 47.41 -11.66 29.76
C PRO A 364 46.70 -11.17 31.01
N ASP A 365 46.00 -12.12 31.61
CA ASP A 365 45.85 -12.43 33.07
C ASP A 365 45.44 -11.38 34.09
N GLY A 366 44.46 -11.80 34.89
CA GLY A 366 44.53 -11.52 36.32
C GLY A 366 43.23 -11.22 37.06
N ALA A 367 42.45 -12.24 37.40
CA ALA A 367 42.00 -12.60 38.74
C ALA A 367 41.14 -11.68 39.62
N ARG A 368 40.08 -12.29 40.14
CA ARG A 368 39.43 -12.21 41.48
C ARG A 368 38.34 -11.16 41.68
N ILE A 369 37.09 -11.65 41.79
CA ILE A 369 36.30 -12.01 43.00
C ILE A 369 36.25 -10.88 44.03
N CYS A 370 35.08 -10.34 44.32
CA CYS A 370 34.34 -10.39 45.57
C CYS A 370 33.16 -9.42 45.60
N ARG A 371 32.01 -10.03 45.93
CA ARG A 371 30.79 -9.56 46.61
C ARG A 371 29.85 -8.64 45.89
#